data_1c3cfe9eea54b438b96695db5386b88b
#
_entry.id   1c3cfe9eea54b438b96695db5386b88b
#
_cell.length_a   1.000
_cell.length_b   1.000
_cell.length_c   1.000
_cell.angle_alpha   90.00
_cell.angle_beta   90.00
_cell.angle_gamma   90.00
#
_symmetry.space_group_name_H-M   'P 1'
#
loop_
_entity.id
_entity.type
_entity.pdbx_description
1 polymer ?
#
loop_
_entity_poly.entity_id
_entity_poly.type
_entity_poly.pdbx_seq_one_letter_code
_entity_poly.pdbx_strand_id
1 'polypeptide(L)'
;MKKTIIILGLALVAFTNVAGASTVSTVTTSTEIVNYGNSPLCNAILKGDLATVKKFVEYGADVNEMVNGLTPLMFAARYNKVEIIKYLLEKGADKKLKDERGNTAMQYAENSKSMEALEFLKQA
;
A
#
# COMPACT_ATOMS: atom_id res chain seq x y z
N MET A 1 7.37 7.78 58.02
CA MET A 1 7.04 7.28 57.76
C MET A 1 6.22 7.01 56.82
N LYS A 2 5.68 6.84 56.93
CA LYS A 2 4.86 6.54 56.17
C LYS A 2 4.81 7.06 54.95
N LYS A 3 4.84 7.79 54.78
CA LYS A 3 4.70 8.39 53.70
C LYS A 3 5.46 7.98 52.71
N THR A 4 6.27 7.82 52.92
CA THR A 4 7.13 7.51 52.03
C THR A 4 6.67 6.61 51.15
N ILE A 5 6.34 5.85 51.56
CA ILE A 5 5.90 4.95 50.85
C ILE A 5 5.31 5.27 49.70
N ILE A 6 4.53 5.83 49.86
CA ILE A 6 3.90 6.22 48.83
C ILE A 6 4.57 6.34 47.69
N ILE A 7 5.29 6.96 47.78
CA ILE A 7 5.96 7.21 46.72
C ILE A 7 6.14 6.24 45.86
N LEU A 8 6.63 5.57 46.30
CA LEU A 8 6.93 4.65 45.52
C LEU A 8 6.05 4.32 44.59
N GLY A 9 5.22 4.20 45.00
CA GLY A 9 4.35 3.67 44.19
C GLY A 9 4.40 4.27 42.89
N LEU A 10 4.37 5.08 43.02
CA LEU A 10 4.28 5.70 41.85
C LEU A 10 5.19 5.48 40.94
N ALA A 11 5.92 5.54 41.33
CA ALA A 11 6.92 5.43 40.44
C ALA A 11 6.66 4.45 39.48
N LEU A 12 6.47 3.84 39.97
CA LEU A 12 6.33 2.94 39.10
C LEU A 12 5.68 3.11 38.05
N VAL A 13 5.12 3.34 38.24
CA VAL A 13 4.37 3.43 37.31
C VAL A 13 4.93 3.84 36.23
N ALA A 14 5.30 4.35 36.50
CA ALA A 14 5.80 4.78 35.52
C ALA A 14 6.32 4.11 34.61
N PHE A 15 6.38 3.76 35.02
CA PHE A 15 6.70 3.38 34.19
C PHE A 15 6.44 2.90 33.20
N THR A 16 6.43 2.61 33.27
CA THR A 16 6.22 2.02 32.56
C THR A 16 5.69 2.11 31.60
N ASN A 17 5.38 2.09 31.58
CA ASN A 17 4.81 2.16 30.70
C ASN A 17 5.08 2.61 29.73
N VAL A 18 5.25 2.77 29.98
CA VAL A 18 5.48 3.41 29.33
C VAL A 18 6.05 3.13 28.32
N ALA A 19 6.62 3.05 28.58
CA ALA A 19 7.46 2.67 27.74
C ALA A 19 6.86 1.97 26.70
N GLY A 20 6.51 1.09 27.10
CA GLY A 20 6.07 0.32 26.13
C GLY A 20 5.46 1.06 25.10
N ALA A 21 4.70 1.62 25.54
CA ALA A 21 4.04 2.39 24.62
C ALA A 21 4.87 2.75 23.56
N SER A 22 5.59 3.38 23.94
CA SER A 22 6.38 3.88 22.98
C SER A 22 6.47 3.12 21.79
N THR A 23 7.03 2.30 21.98
CA THR A 23 7.28 1.58 20.89
C THR A 23 6.31 1.57 19.92
N VAL A 24 5.52 1.12 20.25
CA VAL A 24 4.56 1.02 19.39
C VAL A 24 4.45 2.01 18.52
N SER A 25 4.24 2.87 19.08
CA SER A 25 3.99 3.92 18.28
C SER A 25 4.66 3.89 17.05
N THR A 26 5.63 3.98 17.23
CA THR A 26 6.35 4.09 16.11
C THR A 26 5.81 3.55 14.97
N VAL A 27 5.92 2.69 15.00
CA VAL A 27 5.55 2.05 13.94
C VAL A 27 4.45 2.42 13.32
N THR A 28 3.71 2.28 13.94
CA THR A 28 2.54 2.52 13.40
C THR A 28 2.50 3.63 12.61
N THR A 29 2.84 4.48 13.13
CA THR A 29 2.74 5.65 12.44
C THR A 29 2.86 5.41 11.07
N SER A 30 3.79 5.04 10.85
CA SER A 30 4.06 4.94 9.53
C SER A 30 2.97 4.46 8.79
N THR A 31 2.62 3.57 9.20
CA THR A 31 1.73 3.00 8.45
C THR A 31 0.54 3.61 8.16
N GLU A 32 -0.05 3.89 9.02
CA GLU A 32 -1.29 4.38 8.73
C GLU A 32 -1.20 5.42 7.80
N ILE A 33 -0.32 6.01 7.95
CA ILE A 33 -0.15 7.06 7.14
C ILE A 33 -0.38 6.78 5.78
N VAL A 34 0.16 5.94 5.35
CA VAL A 34 0.05 5.71 4.02
C VAL A 34 -1.15 5.08 3.61
N ASN A 35 -1.85 4.64 4.47
CA ASN A 35 -2.99 3.91 4.06
C ASN A 35 -4.17 4.78 3.74
N TYR A 36 -4.07 5.51 2.73
CA TYR A 36 -5.17 6.35 2.30
C TYR A 36 -6.35 5.54 1.78
N GLY A 37 -6.69 4.50 2.50
CA GLY A 37 -7.81 3.70 2.05
C GLY A 37 -7.46 2.71 0.95
N ASN A 38 -6.21 2.61 0.63
CA ASN A 38 -5.77 1.65 -0.37
C ASN A 38 -5.43 0.32 0.28
N SER A 39 -5.53 -0.75 -0.46
CA SER A 39 -5.14 -2.05 0.06
C SER A 39 -3.62 -2.12 0.23
N PRO A 40 -3.14 -3.06 1.06
CA PRO A 40 -1.69 -3.25 1.20
C PRO A 40 -0.99 -3.48 -0.14
N LEU A 41 -1.65 -4.20 -1.03
CA LEU A 41 -1.12 -4.43 -2.37
C LEU A 41 -0.96 -3.11 -3.12
N CYS A 42 -1.98 -2.26 -3.10
CA CYS A 42 -1.91 -0.98 -3.79
C CYS A 42 -0.84 -0.07 -3.19
N ASN A 43 -0.66 -0.12 -1.87
CA ASN A 43 0.40 0.67 -1.24
C ASN A 43 1.79 0.21 -1.69
N ALA A 44 2.00 -1.10 -1.82
CA ALA A 44 3.27 -1.63 -2.32
C ALA A 44 3.50 -1.18 -3.78
N ILE A 45 2.43 -1.14 -4.57
CA ILE A 45 2.52 -0.68 -5.96
C ILE A 45 2.92 0.79 -6.01
N LEU A 46 2.30 1.63 -5.19
CA LEU A 46 2.62 3.05 -5.16
C LEU A 46 4.09 3.29 -4.80
N LYS A 47 4.63 2.47 -3.91
CA LYS A 47 6.02 2.57 -3.53
C LYS A 47 6.96 1.99 -4.58
N GLY A 48 6.44 1.25 -5.52
CA GLY A 48 7.26 0.59 -6.53
C GLY A 48 7.97 -0.63 -5.99
N ASP A 49 7.50 -1.18 -4.89
CA ASP A 49 8.14 -2.32 -4.23
C ASP A 49 7.64 -3.63 -4.83
N LEU A 50 8.27 -4.02 -5.92
CA LEU A 50 7.90 -5.23 -6.64
C LEU A 50 8.00 -6.48 -5.76
N ALA A 51 9.00 -6.54 -4.89
CA ALA A 51 9.19 -7.71 -4.03
C ALA A 51 7.97 -7.89 -3.10
N THR A 52 7.51 -6.82 -2.52
CA THR A 52 6.34 -6.85 -1.65
C THR A 52 5.06 -7.14 -2.45
N VAL A 53 4.95 -6.58 -3.65
CA VAL A 53 3.82 -6.87 -4.54
C VAL A 53 3.76 -8.38 -4.81
N LYS A 54 4.90 -8.99 -5.13
CA LYS A 54 4.96 -10.42 -5.39
C LYS A 54 4.49 -11.23 -4.18
N LYS A 55 4.92 -10.85 -2.99
CA LYS A 55 4.50 -11.56 -1.79
C LYS A 55 3.00 -11.49 -1.57
N PHE A 56 2.41 -10.32 -1.73
CA PHE A 56 0.97 -10.20 -1.55
C PHE A 56 0.21 -11.07 -2.55
N VAL A 57 0.63 -11.09 -3.80
CA VAL A 57 -0.03 -11.89 -4.82
C VAL A 57 0.16 -13.39 -4.54
N GLU A 58 1.36 -13.78 -4.12
CA GLU A 58 1.63 -15.18 -3.76
C GLU A 58 0.80 -15.63 -2.55
N TYR A 59 0.50 -14.72 -1.64
CA TYR A 59 -0.34 -15.03 -0.49
C TYR A 59 -1.84 -14.93 -0.81
N GLY A 60 -2.17 -14.73 -2.06
CA GLY A 60 -3.57 -14.80 -2.49
C GLY A 60 -4.27 -13.46 -2.72
N ALA A 61 -3.54 -12.36 -2.78
CA ALA A 61 -4.18 -11.08 -3.07
C ALA A 61 -4.70 -11.09 -4.51
N ASP A 62 -5.90 -10.56 -4.67
CA ASP A 62 -6.53 -10.52 -5.98
C ASP A 62 -5.93 -9.38 -6.81
N VAL A 63 -5.34 -9.73 -7.93
CA VAL A 63 -4.71 -8.74 -8.82
C VAL A 63 -5.72 -7.85 -9.53
N ASN A 64 -6.99 -8.19 -9.46
CA ASN A 64 -8.06 -7.39 -10.07
C ASN A 64 -8.98 -6.74 -9.02
N GLU A 65 -8.59 -6.77 -7.75
CA GLU A 65 -9.40 -6.18 -6.70
C GLU A 65 -9.53 -4.68 -6.89
N MET A 66 -10.75 -4.20 -6.86
CA MET A 66 -10.95 -2.76 -6.98
C MET A 66 -10.91 -2.08 -5.63
N VAL A 67 -10.00 -1.14 -5.48
CA VAL A 67 -9.86 -0.35 -4.26
C VAL A 67 -10.12 1.10 -4.63
N ASN A 68 -11.13 1.67 -4.04
CA ASN A 68 -11.57 3.03 -4.38
C ASN A 68 -11.86 3.19 -5.88
N GLY A 69 -12.41 2.13 -6.47
CA GLY A 69 -12.77 2.13 -7.87
C GLY A 69 -11.62 1.89 -8.85
N LEU A 70 -10.43 1.64 -8.36
CA LEU A 70 -9.26 1.43 -9.21
C LEU A 70 -8.68 0.04 -9.02
N THR A 71 -8.23 -0.59 -10.10
CA THR A 71 -7.55 -1.88 -10.00
C THR A 71 -6.07 -1.66 -9.72
N PRO A 72 -5.35 -2.67 -9.21
CA PRO A 72 -3.90 -2.59 -9.05
C PRO A 72 -3.18 -2.19 -10.33
N LEU A 73 -3.66 -2.67 -11.48
CA LEU A 73 -3.05 -2.32 -12.76
C LEU A 73 -3.23 -0.82 -13.08
N MET A 74 -4.37 -0.25 -12.73
CA MET A 74 -4.62 1.19 -12.90
C MET A 74 -3.67 2.02 -12.02
N PHE A 75 -3.43 1.58 -10.78
CA PHE A 75 -2.45 2.25 -9.92
C PHE A 75 -1.06 2.18 -10.55
N ALA A 76 -0.64 1.00 -10.96
CA ALA A 76 0.69 0.83 -11.54
C ALA A 76 0.86 1.66 -12.82
N ALA A 77 -0.18 1.73 -13.65
CA ALA A 77 -0.14 2.51 -14.88
C ALA A 77 -0.06 4.00 -14.59
N ARG A 78 -0.84 4.47 -13.63
CA ARG A 78 -0.85 5.89 -13.27
C ARG A 78 0.50 6.37 -12.77
N TYR A 79 1.22 5.53 -12.06
CA TYR A 79 2.50 5.90 -11.44
C TYR A 79 3.72 5.34 -12.19
N ASN A 80 3.52 4.90 -13.43
CA ASN A 80 4.58 4.41 -14.31
C ASN A 80 5.41 3.26 -13.74
N LYS A 81 4.75 2.34 -13.04
CA LYS A 81 5.44 1.19 -12.43
C LYS A 81 5.48 0.02 -13.41
N VAL A 82 6.29 0.15 -14.44
CA VAL A 82 6.32 -0.80 -15.57
C VAL A 82 6.61 -2.23 -15.15
N GLU A 83 7.58 -2.45 -14.28
CA GLU A 83 7.91 -3.82 -13.85
C GLU A 83 6.76 -4.47 -13.08
N ILE A 84 6.04 -3.64 -12.32
CA ILE A 84 4.87 -4.14 -11.61
C ILE A 84 3.75 -4.43 -12.59
N ILE A 85 3.58 -3.60 -13.63
CA ILE A 85 2.59 -3.85 -14.69
C ILE A 85 2.85 -5.20 -15.33
N LYS A 86 4.12 -5.49 -15.66
CA LYS A 86 4.49 -6.75 -16.27
C LYS A 86 4.08 -7.91 -15.37
N TYR A 87 4.44 -7.81 -14.11
CA TYR A 87 4.14 -8.86 -13.14
C TYR A 87 2.63 -9.07 -12.96
N LEU A 88 1.88 -7.98 -12.82
CA LEU A 88 0.44 -8.08 -12.65
C LEU A 88 -0.23 -8.74 -13.86
N LEU A 89 0.20 -8.38 -15.07
CA LEU A 89 -0.34 -9.00 -16.28
C LEU A 89 -0.01 -10.49 -16.35
N GLU A 90 1.20 -10.88 -15.94
CA GLU A 90 1.56 -12.29 -15.87
C GLU A 90 0.69 -13.05 -14.89
N LYS A 91 0.22 -12.38 -13.85
CA LYS A 91 -0.62 -13.01 -12.83
C LYS A 91 -2.12 -12.87 -13.11
N GLY A 92 -2.47 -12.44 -14.29
CA GLY A 92 -3.87 -12.42 -14.68
C GLY A 92 -4.60 -11.09 -14.50
N ALA A 93 -3.88 -10.00 -14.33
CA ALA A 93 -4.53 -8.70 -14.26
C ALA A 93 -5.20 -8.39 -15.60
N ASP A 94 -6.42 -7.92 -15.52
CA ASP A 94 -7.21 -7.62 -16.72
C ASP A 94 -7.07 -6.14 -17.08
N LYS A 95 -6.38 -5.88 -18.18
CA LYS A 95 -6.16 -4.50 -18.63
C LYS A 95 -7.40 -3.85 -19.22
N LYS A 96 -8.47 -4.62 -19.41
CA LYS A 96 -9.69 -4.08 -19.97
C LYS A 96 -10.68 -3.59 -18.93
N LEU A 97 -10.43 -3.89 -17.66
CA LEU A 97 -11.31 -3.43 -16.60
C LEU A 97 -11.35 -1.90 -16.57
N LYS A 98 -12.52 -1.39 -16.26
CA LYS A 98 -12.76 0.05 -16.23
C LYS A 98 -13.18 0.49 -14.84
N ASP A 99 -12.82 1.71 -14.51
CA ASP A 99 -13.27 2.32 -13.26
C ASP A 99 -14.70 2.85 -13.43
N GLU A 100 -15.22 3.51 -12.43
CA GLU A 100 -16.57 4.06 -12.46
C GLU A 100 -16.77 5.10 -13.56
N ARG A 101 -15.70 5.70 -14.03
CA ARG A 101 -15.75 6.71 -15.08
C ARG A 101 -15.50 6.12 -16.46
N GLY A 102 -15.29 4.82 -16.52
CA GLY A 102 -15.02 4.13 -17.78
C GLY A 102 -13.57 4.15 -18.22
N ASN A 103 -12.65 4.50 -17.34
CA ASN A 103 -11.23 4.56 -17.68
C ASN A 103 -10.54 3.23 -17.45
N THR A 104 -9.69 2.85 -18.38
CA THR A 104 -8.86 1.64 -18.27
C THR A 104 -7.47 2.01 -17.74
N ALA A 105 -6.66 1.00 -17.42
CA ALA A 105 -5.27 1.23 -17.02
C ALA A 105 -4.50 2.02 -18.07
N MET A 106 -4.74 1.74 -19.35
CA MET A 106 -4.08 2.47 -20.43
C MET A 106 -4.42 3.96 -20.39
N GLN A 107 -5.69 4.30 -20.17
CA GLN A 107 -6.10 5.69 -20.08
C GLN A 107 -5.49 6.37 -18.84
N TYR A 108 -5.30 5.63 -17.76
CA TYR A 108 -4.61 6.17 -16.58
C TYR A 108 -3.15 6.49 -16.90
N ALA A 109 -2.48 5.62 -17.68
CA ALA A 109 -1.10 5.89 -18.08
C ALA A 109 -1.05 7.11 -19.00
N GLU A 110 -2.00 7.22 -19.90
CA GLU A 110 -2.04 8.35 -20.83
C GLU A 110 -2.29 9.66 -20.09
N ASN A 111 -3.29 9.69 -19.24
CA ASN A 111 -3.64 10.91 -18.50
C ASN A 111 -2.53 11.34 -17.53
N SER A 112 -1.74 10.42 -17.04
CA SER A 112 -0.64 10.72 -16.12
C SER A 112 0.66 10.96 -16.86
N LYS A 113 0.65 10.86 -18.18
CA LYS A 113 1.85 10.97 -19.00
C LYS A 113 2.90 9.92 -18.65
N SER A 114 2.46 8.77 -18.19
CA SER A 114 3.33 7.63 -17.87
C SER A 114 3.67 6.89 -19.16
N MET A 115 4.57 7.46 -19.92
CA MET A 115 4.82 7.02 -21.29
C MET A 115 5.29 5.58 -21.41
N GLU A 116 6.16 5.15 -20.52
CA GLU A 116 6.67 3.78 -20.58
C GLU A 116 5.55 2.79 -20.29
N ALA A 117 4.72 3.10 -19.29
CA ALA A 117 3.59 2.25 -18.96
C ALA A 117 2.59 2.20 -20.11
N LEU A 118 2.34 3.35 -20.72
CA LEU A 118 1.40 3.44 -21.85
C LEU A 118 1.89 2.58 -23.02
N GLU A 119 3.17 2.72 -23.35
CA GLU A 119 3.73 1.97 -24.45
C GLU A 119 3.65 0.48 -24.18
N PHE A 120 4.01 0.07 -22.98
CA PHE A 120 3.96 -1.33 -22.60
C PHE A 120 2.54 -1.87 -22.68
N LEU A 121 1.56 -1.12 -22.18
CA LEU A 121 0.16 -1.56 -22.20
C LEU A 121 -0.40 -1.66 -23.63
N LYS A 122 0.09 -0.84 -24.54
CA LYS A 122 -0.33 -0.92 -25.94
C LYS A 122 0.18 -2.20 -26.59
N GLN A 123 1.37 -2.62 -26.23
CA GLN A 123 1.98 -3.81 -26.80
C GLN A 123 1.52 -5.11 -26.14
N ALA A 124 1.09 -5.03 -24.92
CA ALA A 124 0.77 -6.22 -24.12
C ALA A 124 -0.50 -6.96 -24.58
#